data_d5d7964ff6742bbca61d3cc04f4f7cbc
#
_entry.id   d5d7964ff6742bbca61d3cc04f4f7cbc
#
_cell.length_a   1.000
_cell.length_b   1.000
_cell.length_c   1.000
_cell.angle_alpha   90.00
_cell.angle_beta   90.00
_cell.angle_gamma   90.00
#
_symmetry.space_group_name_H-M   'P 1'
#
loop_
_entity.id
_entity.type
_entity.pdbx_description
1 polymer ?
#
loop_
_entity_poly.entity_id
_entity_poly.type
_entity_poly.pdbx_seq_one_letter_code
_entity_poly.pdbx_strand_id
1 'polypeptide(L)'
;MHVIYIRHYNLSEQTRTFKPDTKGSELVPELKVVSENVFGKSKASALTSEVFAGFIEKKDIDEFYITGADASACVKSTSYNLVKAGYKVHVISDCVTSYDLKKLDEMFAYYADKGCEVLTLEECMMEKEANR
;
A
#
# COMPACT_ATOMS: atom_id res chain seq x y z
N MET A 1 1.03 -7.81 -14.69
CA MET A 1 0.84 -7.13 -13.39
C MET A 1 1.71 -7.79 -12.32
N HIS A 2 2.39 -7.00 -11.53
CA HIS A 2 3.15 -7.50 -10.38
C HIS A 2 2.32 -7.37 -9.12
N VAL A 3 2.14 -8.47 -8.38
CA VAL A 3 1.50 -8.44 -7.07
C VAL A 3 2.59 -8.35 -6.02
N ILE A 4 2.52 -7.32 -5.18
CA ILE A 4 3.56 -6.99 -4.21
C ILE A 4 2.94 -6.90 -2.82
N TYR A 5 3.63 -7.49 -1.85
CA TYR A 5 3.23 -7.47 -0.45
C TYR A 5 4.22 -6.68 0.37
N ILE A 6 3.73 -5.75 1.18
CA ILE A 6 4.57 -4.93 2.06
C ILE A 6 4.29 -5.34 3.51
N ARG A 7 5.35 -5.69 4.23
CA ARG A 7 5.30 -6.03 5.65
C ARG A 7 5.91 -4.89 6.46
N HIS A 8 5.30 -4.57 7.59
CA HIS A 8 5.79 -3.54 8.48
C HIS A 8 6.50 -4.14 9.70
N TYR A 9 7.68 -3.59 10.02
CA TYR A 9 8.46 -3.98 11.20
C TYR A 9 8.68 -2.77 12.10
N ASN A 10 8.26 -2.85 13.36
CA ASN A 10 8.58 -1.84 14.36
C ASN A 10 9.90 -2.17 15.01
N LEU A 11 10.90 -1.31 14.84
CA LEU A 11 12.24 -1.49 15.38
C LEU A 11 12.41 -0.79 16.74
N SER A 12 11.49 0.10 17.13
CA SER A 12 11.55 0.81 18.40
C SER A 12 11.32 -0.14 19.58
N GLU A 13 12.14 -0.02 20.61
CA GLU A 13 11.99 -0.79 21.86
C GLU A 13 10.69 -0.44 22.60
N GLN A 14 10.11 0.71 22.30
CA GLN A 14 8.88 1.18 22.94
C GLN A 14 7.60 0.62 22.33
N THR A 15 7.70 -0.03 21.17
CA THR A 15 6.54 -0.63 20.50
C THR A 15 6.47 -2.13 20.78
N ARG A 16 5.23 -2.66 20.86
CA ARG A 16 4.98 -4.09 21.11
C ARG A 16 4.40 -4.82 19.92
N THR A 17 4.01 -4.08 18.86
CA THR A 17 3.36 -4.64 17.68
C THR A 17 4.32 -4.66 16.50
N PHE A 18 4.08 -5.56 15.57
CA PHE A 18 4.84 -5.68 14.33
C PHE A 18 6.35 -5.85 14.53
N LYS A 19 6.75 -6.54 15.61
CA LYS A 19 8.18 -6.78 15.86
C LYS A 19 8.76 -7.76 14.84
N PRO A 20 10.02 -7.56 14.38
CA PRO A 20 10.68 -8.51 13.47
C PRO A 20 10.66 -9.92 14.07
N ASP A 21 10.55 -10.92 13.19
CA ASP A 21 10.57 -12.35 13.55
C ASP A 21 9.42 -12.78 14.48
N THR A 22 8.33 -12.03 14.51
CA THR A 22 7.12 -12.38 15.28
C THR A 22 5.94 -12.58 14.33
N LYS A 23 4.90 -13.28 14.81
CA LYS A 23 3.65 -13.46 14.05
C LYS A 23 2.98 -12.13 13.72
N GLY A 24 3.13 -11.12 14.58
CA GLY A 24 2.53 -9.80 14.35
C GLY A 24 3.11 -9.06 13.16
N SER A 25 4.28 -9.43 12.67
CA SER A 25 4.90 -8.85 11.49
C SER A 25 4.72 -9.69 10.23
N GLU A 26 4.14 -10.88 10.34
CA GLU A 26 3.87 -11.74 9.19
C GLU A 26 2.65 -11.26 8.42
N LEU A 27 2.54 -11.67 7.16
CA LEU A 27 1.32 -11.46 6.39
C LEU A 27 0.15 -12.21 7.04
N VAL A 28 -1.05 -11.63 6.97
CA VAL A 28 -2.25 -12.23 7.55
C VAL A 28 -2.43 -13.65 6.99
N PRO A 29 -2.62 -14.69 7.85
CA PRO A 29 -2.71 -16.08 7.39
C PRO A 29 -3.79 -16.35 6.36
N GLU A 30 -4.90 -15.62 6.42
CA GLU A 30 -6.04 -15.77 5.51
C GLU A 30 -5.76 -15.18 4.12
N LEU A 31 -4.69 -14.39 3.99
CA LEU A 31 -4.32 -13.79 2.71
C LEU A 31 -3.80 -14.86 1.75
N LYS A 32 -4.41 -14.96 0.59
CA LYS A 32 -3.92 -15.84 -0.47
C LYS A 32 -2.74 -15.16 -1.16
N VAL A 33 -1.53 -15.57 -0.79
CA VAL A 33 -0.29 -15.04 -1.37
C VAL A 33 -0.06 -15.68 -2.74
N VAL A 34 0.00 -14.85 -3.78
CA VAL A 34 0.12 -15.31 -5.17
C VAL A 34 1.45 -14.92 -5.82
N SER A 35 2.36 -14.34 -5.06
CA SER A 35 3.65 -13.86 -5.57
C SER A 35 4.71 -13.93 -4.47
N GLU A 36 5.97 -14.04 -4.87
CA GLU A 36 7.11 -14.02 -3.95
C GLU A 36 7.63 -12.60 -3.68
N ASN A 37 6.99 -11.58 -4.24
CA ASN A 37 7.40 -10.18 -4.10
C ASN A 37 6.95 -9.62 -2.75
N VAL A 38 7.66 -9.99 -1.69
CA VAL A 38 7.37 -9.55 -0.32
C VAL A 38 8.53 -8.69 0.16
N PHE A 39 8.21 -7.47 0.59
CA PHE A 39 9.21 -6.48 1.05
C PHE A 39 8.88 -6.01 2.46
N GLY A 40 9.90 -5.87 3.29
CA GLY A 40 9.76 -5.33 4.63
C GLY A 40 10.09 -3.84 4.68
N LYS A 41 9.44 -3.11 5.55
CA LYS A 41 9.74 -1.71 5.83
C LYS A 41 9.60 -1.46 7.33
N SER A 42 10.28 -0.43 7.83
CA SER A 42 10.20 -0.02 9.24
C SER A 42 9.70 1.40 9.43
N LYS A 43 9.40 2.10 8.36
CA LYS A 43 8.83 3.46 8.36
C LYS A 43 7.50 3.47 7.61
N ALA A 44 6.76 4.57 7.70
CA ALA A 44 5.41 4.64 7.14
C ALA A 44 5.39 4.38 5.62
N SER A 45 6.24 5.06 4.86
CA SER A 45 6.26 4.88 3.40
C SER A 45 7.01 3.62 2.99
N ALA A 46 6.41 2.84 2.08
CA ALA A 46 7.08 1.69 1.49
C ALA A 46 8.32 2.07 0.68
N LEU A 47 8.37 3.30 0.16
CA LEU A 47 9.54 3.79 -0.59
C LEU A 47 10.79 3.97 0.28
N THR A 48 10.65 3.93 1.61
CA THR A 48 11.82 3.93 2.50
C THR A 48 12.55 2.59 2.48
N SER A 49 11.94 1.54 1.97
CA SER A 49 12.62 0.28 1.70
C SER A 49 13.41 0.41 0.40
N GLU A 50 14.73 0.41 0.51
CA GLU A 50 15.61 0.51 -0.66
C GLU A 50 15.43 -0.68 -1.61
N VAL A 51 15.14 -1.85 -1.06
CA VAL A 51 14.92 -3.07 -1.86
C VAL A 51 13.64 -2.94 -2.69
N PHE A 52 12.57 -2.43 -2.09
CA PHE A 52 11.33 -2.18 -2.81
C PHE A 52 11.49 -1.09 -3.87
N ALA A 53 12.11 0.03 -3.51
CA ALA A 53 12.36 1.14 -4.44
C ALA A 53 13.19 0.67 -5.64
N GLY A 54 14.22 -0.12 -5.40
CA GLY A 54 15.02 -0.71 -6.48
C GLY A 54 14.24 -1.69 -7.36
N PHE A 55 13.34 -2.47 -6.74
CA PHE A 55 12.48 -3.40 -7.49
C PHE A 55 11.57 -2.67 -8.48
N ILE A 56 10.90 -1.60 -8.04
CA ILE A 56 9.99 -0.87 -8.93
C ILE A 56 10.75 -0.17 -10.07
N GLU A 57 11.95 0.33 -9.82
CA GLU A 57 12.81 0.87 -10.88
C GLU A 57 13.24 -0.21 -11.86
N LYS A 58 13.77 -1.32 -11.36
CA LYS A 58 14.27 -2.42 -12.18
C LYS A 58 13.18 -3.04 -13.05
N LYS A 59 11.97 -3.13 -12.53
CA LYS A 59 10.83 -3.70 -13.25
C LYS A 59 10.08 -2.68 -14.09
N ASP A 60 10.53 -1.44 -14.09
CA ASP A 60 9.95 -0.34 -14.87
C ASP A 60 8.45 -0.17 -14.58
N ILE A 61 8.09 -0.24 -13.29
CA ILE A 61 6.70 -0.08 -12.85
C ILE A 61 6.40 1.40 -12.74
N ASP A 62 5.31 1.85 -13.33
CA ASP A 62 4.91 3.27 -13.34
C ASP A 62 3.50 3.53 -12.81
N GLU A 63 2.75 2.47 -12.52
CA GLU A 63 1.36 2.58 -12.07
C GLU A 63 1.12 1.61 -10.92
N PHE A 64 0.41 2.08 -9.89
CA PHE A 64 0.18 1.32 -8.66
C PHE A 64 -1.29 1.29 -8.28
N TYR A 65 -1.74 0.13 -7.83
CA TYR A 65 -3.05 -0.08 -7.22
C TYR A 65 -2.84 -0.44 -5.76
N ILE A 66 -3.25 0.43 -4.84
CA ILE A 66 -2.93 0.33 -3.42
C ILE A 66 -4.10 -0.24 -2.63
N THR A 67 -3.81 -1.25 -1.81
CA THR A 67 -4.75 -1.83 -0.85
C THR A 67 -4.06 -1.99 0.50
N GLY A 68 -4.83 -2.25 1.55
CA GLY A 68 -4.29 -2.60 2.87
C GLY A 68 -4.56 -1.57 3.94
N ALA A 69 -3.63 -1.43 4.90
CA ALA A 69 -3.77 -0.56 6.07
C ALA A 69 -2.41 0.09 6.41
N ASP A 70 -2.40 1.15 7.10
CA ASP A 70 -3.49 1.99 7.60
C ASP A 70 -3.71 3.17 6.67
N ALA A 71 -4.97 3.50 6.40
CA ALA A 71 -5.35 4.59 5.50
C ALA A 71 -4.78 5.94 5.90
N SER A 72 -4.64 6.21 7.20
CA SER A 72 -4.14 7.49 7.71
C SER A 72 -2.64 7.47 8.04
N ALA A 73 -1.95 6.36 7.80
CA ALA A 73 -0.53 6.21 8.10
C ALA A 73 0.25 5.62 6.93
N CYS A 74 0.41 4.30 6.85
CA CYS A 74 1.25 3.64 5.85
C CYS A 74 0.71 3.81 4.43
N VAL A 75 -0.58 3.65 4.22
CA VAL A 75 -1.21 3.84 2.91
C VAL A 75 -1.11 5.29 2.48
N LYS A 76 -1.38 6.23 3.39
CA LYS A 76 -1.26 7.67 3.14
C LYS A 76 0.14 8.04 2.69
N SER A 77 1.13 7.67 3.47
CA SER A 77 2.53 8.02 3.22
C SER A 77 3.05 7.39 1.93
N THR A 78 2.76 6.12 1.71
CA THR A 78 3.19 5.42 0.49
C THR A 78 2.55 6.02 -0.75
N SER A 79 1.23 6.24 -0.72
CA SER A 79 0.49 6.80 -1.86
C SER A 79 0.98 8.21 -2.20
N TYR A 80 1.16 9.06 -1.20
CA TYR A 80 1.65 10.43 -1.39
C TYR A 80 3.04 10.44 -2.03
N ASN A 81 3.96 9.63 -1.49
CA ASN A 81 5.33 9.58 -1.99
C ASN A 81 5.42 8.98 -3.40
N LEU A 82 4.56 8.03 -3.74
CA LEU A 82 4.51 7.50 -5.11
C LEU A 82 4.03 8.56 -6.10
N VAL A 83 2.99 9.32 -5.76
CA VAL A 83 2.53 10.43 -6.59
C VAL A 83 3.61 11.49 -6.75
N LYS A 84 4.27 11.85 -5.64
CA LYS A 84 5.36 12.84 -5.65
C LYS A 84 6.52 12.40 -6.52
N ALA A 85 6.79 11.10 -6.60
CA ALA A 85 7.84 10.53 -7.44
C ALA A 85 7.44 10.44 -8.93
N GLY A 86 6.21 10.79 -9.27
CA GLY A 86 5.74 10.81 -10.66
C GLY A 86 4.97 9.57 -11.10
N TYR A 87 4.68 8.66 -10.18
CA TYR A 87 3.93 7.45 -10.51
C TYR A 87 2.41 7.69 -10.51
N LYS A 88 1.71 6.90 -11.30
CA LYS A 88 0.25 6.90 -11.32
C LYS A 88 -0.27 5.99 -10.20
N VAL A 89 -1.10 6.53 -9.30
CA VAL A 89 -1.55 5.82 -8.10
C VAL A 89 -3.07 5.74 -8.04
N HIS A 90 -3.56 4.53 -7.84
CA HIS A 90 -4.98 4.23 -7.62
C HIS A 90 -5.13 3.64 -6.22
N VAL A 91 -6.09 4.13 -5.45
CA VAL A 91 -6.41 3.59 -4.13
C VAL A 91 -7.76 2.88 -4.21
N ILE A 92 -7.79 1.61 -3.86
CA ILE A 92 -9.00 0.79 -3.92
C ILE A 92 -9.77 0.97 -2.62
N SER A 93 -10.81 1.82 -2.64
CA SER A 93 -11.46 2.32 -1.43
C SER A 93 -12.06 1.25 -0.52
N ASP A 94 -12.62 0.19 -1.09
CA ASP A 94 -13.21 -0.91 -0.30
C ASP A 94 -12.20 -2.00 0.07
N CYS A 95 -10.93 -1.81 -0.29
CA CYS A 95 -9.83 -2.71 0.09
C CYS A 95 -8.79 -2.03 0.98
N VAL A 96 -9.12 -0.86 1.53
CA VAL A 96 -8.27 -0.10 2.44
C VAL A 96 -9.02 0.12 3.74
N THR A 97 -8.34 -0.05 4.87
CA THR A 97 -8.94 0.15 6.19
C THR A 97 -8.04 1.00 7.10
N SER A 98 -8.56 1.38 8.25
CA SER A 98 -7.85 2.18 9.24
C SER A 98 -8.25 1.75 10.65
N TYR A 99 -7.39 2.02 11.62
CA TYR A 99 -7.73 1.89 13.04
C TYR A 99 -8.93 2.75 13.41
N ASP A 100 -9.05 3.92 12.79
CA ASP A 100 -10.19 4.81 12.99
C ASP A 100 -11.01 4.87 11.70
N LEU A 101 -12.08 4.08 11.65
CA LEU A 101 -12.95 4.01 10.47
C LEU A 101 -13.64 5.34 10.15
N LYS A 102 -13.76 6.22 11.15
CA LYS A 102 -14.35 7.56 10.95
C LYS A 102 -13.49 8.45 10.06
N LYS A 103 -12.20 8.14 9.94
CA LYS A 103 -11.27 8.91 9.12
C LYS A 103 -11.23 8.46 7.65
N LEU A 104 -11.88 7.36 7.30
CA LEU A 104 -11.77 6.82 5.94
C LEU A 104 -12.23 7.80 4.87
N ASP A 105 -13.39 8.42 5.04
CA ASP A 105 -13.92 9.36 4.05
C ASP A 105 -12.99 10.58 3.89
N GLU A 106 -12.47 11.09 5.00
CA GLU A 106 -11.50 12.18 5.00
C GLU A 106 -10.23 11.77 4.24
N MET A 107 -9.77 10.55 4.44
CA MET A 107 -8.57 10.05 3.76
C MET A 107 -8.80 9.86 2.27
N PHE A 108 -9.96 9.39 1.86
CA PHE A 108 -10.27 9.26 0.44
C PHE A 108 -10.30 10.61 -0.26
N ALA A 109 -10.83 11.64 0.41
CA ALA A 109 -10.78 13.02 -0.10
C ALA A 109 -9.33 13.52 -0.19
N TYR A 110 -8.50 13.21 0.81
CA TYR A 110 -7.08 13.54 0.81
C TYR A 110 -6.36 12.90 -0.39
N TYR A 111 -6.57 11.61 -0.63
CA TYR A 111 -5.91 10.92 -1.74
C TYR A 111 -6.28 11.56 -3.08
N ALA A 112 -7.56 11.84 -3.29
CA ALA A 112 -8.03 12.48 -4.51
C ALA A 112 -7.40 13.87 -4.70
N ASP A 113 -7.33 14.65 -3.62
CA ASP A 113 -6.70 15.97 -3.63
C ASP A 113 -5.21 15.91 -4.00
N LYS A 114 -4.51 14.86 -3.59
CA LYS A 114 -3.07 14.68 -3.87
C LYS A 114 -2.77 14.03 -5.22
N GLY A 115 -3.78 13.73 -6.00
CA GLY A 115 -3.59 13.21 -7.36
C GLY A 115 -3.74 11.70 -7.50
N CYS A 116 -4.21 11.01 -6.46
CA CYS A 116 -4.57 9.59 -6.57
C CYS A 116 -5.96 9.44 -7.17
N GLU A 117 -6.17 8.40 -7.96
CA GLU A 117 -7.52 7.98 -8.33
C GLU A 117 -8.07 7.11 -7.19
N VAL A 118 -9.26 7.42 -6.69
CA VAL A 118 -9.93 6.62 -5.66
C VAL A 118 -11.13 5.93 -6.31
N LEU A 119 -11.14 4.59 -6.26
CA LEU A 119 -12.19 3.81 -6.89
C LEU A 119 -12.42 2.51 -6.12
N THR A 120 -13.61 1.92 -6.31
CA THR A 120 -13.90 0.62 -5.72
C THR A 120 -13.23 -0.51 -6.51
N LEU A 121 -13.15 -1.69 -5.90
CA LEU A 121 -12.61 -2.86 -6.60
C LEU A 121 -13.43 -3.17 -7.85
N GLU A 122 -14.75 -3.08 -7.78
CA GLU A 122 -15.64 -3.31 -8.92
C GLU A 122 -15.32 -2.34 -10.06
N GLU A 123 -15.21 -1.04 -9.77
CA GLU A 123 -14.85 -0.03 -10.76
C GLU A 123 -13.48 -0.30 -11.38
N CYS A 124 -12.51 -0.69 -10.56
CA CYS A 124 -11.17 -1.05 -11.01
C CYS A 124 -11.20 -2.22 -12.00
N MET A 125 -11.97 -3.26 -11.68
CA MET A 125 -12.10 -4.43 -12.56
C MET A 125 -12.79 -4.10 -13.87
N MET A 126 -13.80 -3.22 -13.84
CA MET A 126 -14.51 -2.77 -15.05
C MET A 126 -13.58 -1.95 -15.95
N GLU A 127 -12.78 -1.06 -15.40
CA GLU A 127 -11.80 -0.30 -16.18
C GLU A 127 -10.79 -1.20 -16.88
N LYS A 128 -10.30 -2.23 -16.19
CA LYS A 128 -9.35 -3.19 -16.76
C LYS A 128 -9.97 -4.01 -17.90
N GLU A 129 -11.23 -4.40 -17.77
CA GLU A 129 -11.95 -5.11 -18.83
C GLU A 129 -12.16 -4.23 -20.06
N ALA A 130 -12.49 -2.94 -19.84
CA ALA A 130 -12.70 -2.00 -20.95
C ALA A 130 -11.42 -1.72 -21.74
N ASN A 131 -10.25 -1.88 -21.10
CA ASN A 131 -8.94 -1.62 -21.73
C ASN A 131 -8.25 -2.86 -22.32
N ARG A 132 -8.96 -3.98 -22.38
CA ARG A 132 -8.44 -5.21 -23.01
C ARG A 132 -8.57 -5.18 -24.52
#